data_7df5a3872b6a80dcc5151b9927331b43
#
_entry.id   7df5a3872b6a80dcc5151b9927331b43
#
_cell.length_a   1.000
_cell.length_b   1.000
_cell.length_c   1.000
_cell.angle_alpha   90.00
_cell.angle_beta   90.00
_cell.angle_gamma   90.00
#
_symmetry.space_group_name_H-M   'P 1'
#
loop_
_entity.id
_entity.type
_entity.pdbx_description
1 polymer ?
#
loop_
_entity_poly.entity_id
_entity_poly.type
_entity_poly.pdbx_seq_one_letter_code
_entity_poly.pdbx_strand_id
1 'polypeptide(L)'
;KDKNTTSGGLDKDYAFKYSVGIAETFTLLVPGIYGGSNGGNEYKTSEFADKMQQVGYPEDQALQYANGMSYWGQQQPTSGPVYFGAVIMLLFLFAMFFERGWLKWSLFAAGMFGIILAWGKNVEAVNYFLFDYLPLYKKFRAPSMGLVMPQLCFVILAVVAVNNLLFGDNSAERIKKAFKQTAIATVAIIAVLGFLYFSFDYTSPNDGRIKENMVGAMLQQATQQGQQPTAELQQQAEQFGKGFVTAIQTDRKGLFAGDLTRTVILLALALVVLWLASRKKLQPLPVMLILLVLSSFDLLTVGKRYLNDGSFVDPSDFDNAFAMTDADKMIKQDKGYYRVLNTTVDFTNESVTAYHHNSIGGYHPAKLQIYQDLIENQIGRNNIQVLNMLNTKYIIVQNPQNGQPVAQMNPGAFGPVWFVKGIKYVADGKEEMKALDSTNLRDTAVVQTKFKSLIANQPVADSTASIQLIENKNDIINYESNAASNQFAVFSEVYYTAGWNAFIDGKKAEIVKTNYALRGLAVPAGKHKIEFRFEPKSYKLGDTLNLVSSILVYLIVFGGLFMAWKTSKQA
;
A
#
# COMPACT_ATOMS: atom_id res chain seq x y z
N LYS A 1 -11.30 -20.87 7.41
CA LYS A 1 -10.24 -21.33 8.33
C LYS A 1 -10.21 -20.35 9.47
N ASP A 2 -10.58 -20.81 10.66
CA ASP A 2 -10.21 -20.12 11.90
C ASP A 2 -8.66 -20.19 11.96
N LYS A 3 -7.99 -19.37 11.18
CA LYS A 3 -6.60 -19.06 11.45
C LYS A 3 -6.65 -18.23 12.72
N ASN A 4 -6.59 -18.99 13.81
CA ASN A 4 -6.43 -18.43 15.14
C ASN A 4 -5.47 -17.27 15.04
N THR A 5 -5.90 -16.13 15.46
CA THR A 5 -5.18 -14.88 15.65
C THR A 5 -3.94 -15.04 16.55
N THR A 6 -3.47 -16.25 16.82
CA THR A 6 -2.28 -16.57 17.60
C THR A 6 -0.97 -16.39 16.84
N SER A 7 -0.96 -16.33 15.50
CA SER A 7 0.28 -16.08 14.75
C SER A 7 0.67 -14.60 14.66
N GLY A 8 -0.20 -13.69 15.02
CA GLY A 8 0.09 -12.26 15.19
C GLY A 8 0.82 -11.54 14.02
N GLY A 9 0.77 -12.06 12.78
CA GLY A 9 1.45 -11.55 11.61
C GLY A 9 0.60 -11.65 10.33
N LEU A 10 1.12 -11.06 9.24
CA LEU A 10 0.52 -11.14 7.92
C LEU A 10 0.66 -12.56 7.34
N ASP A 11 -0.17 -12.88 6.35
CA ASP A 11 0.05 -14.03 5.48
C ASP A 11 1.30 -13.82 4.63
N LYS A 12 2.08 -14.88 4.34
CA LYS A 12 3.34 -14.76 3.59
C LYS A 12 3.11 -14.25 2.17
N ASP A 13 2.11 -14.77 1.46
CA ASP A 13 1.83 -14.37 0.08
C ASP A 13 1.43 -12.89 0.02
N TYR A 14 0.64 -12.45 1.00
CA TYR A 14 0.28 -11.04 1.12
C TYR A 14 1.46 -10.15 1.50
N ALA A 15 2.30 -10.57 2.45
CA ALA A 15 3.47 -9.81 2.90
C ALA A 15 4.49 -9.62 1.77
N PHE A 16 4.68 -10.64 0.94
CA PHE A 16 5.68 -10.64 -0.15
C PHE A 16 5.09 -10.31 -1.54
N LYS A 17 3.85 -9.82 -1.61
CA LYS A 17 3.20 -9.46 -2.87
C LYS A 17 4.01 -8.46 -3.71
N TYR A 18 4.65 -7.48 -3.08
CA TYR A 18 5.43 -6.42 -3.72
C TYR A 18 6.94 -6.71 -3.67
N SER A 19 7.33 -7.93 -3.97
CA SER A 19 8.73 -8.32 -4.11
C SER A 19 9.30 -7.84 -5.43
N VAL A 20 10.52 -7.32 -5.40
CA VAL A 20 11.26 -6.88 -6.60
C VAL A 20 11.88 -8.11 -7.28
N GLY A 21 11.77 -8.22 -8.60
CA GLY A 21 12.47 -9.24 -9.37
C GLY A 21 14.00 -9.08 -9.25
N ILE A 22 14.76 -10.19 -9.26
CA ILE A 22 16.22 -10.11 -9.11
C ILE A 22 16.83 -9.25 -10.23
N ALA A 23 16.41 -9.46 -11.48
CA ALA A 23 16.88 -8.65 -12.61
C ALA A 23 16.29 -7.22 -12.60
N GLU A 24 15.15 -6.98 -11.93
CA GLU A 24 14.61 -5.63 -11.73
C GLU A 24 15.53 -4.75 -10.87
N THR A 25 16.52 -5.31 -10.17
CA THR A 25 17.55 -4.53 -9.48
C THR A 25 18.33 -3.61 -10.44
N PHE A 26 18.40 -3.93 -11.70
CA PHE A 26 19.04 -3.05 -12.71
C PHE A 26 18.24 -1.75 -12.96
N THR A 27 16.98 -1.64 -12.50
CA THR A 27 16.24 -0.36 -12.53
C THR A 27 16.93 0.72 -11.71
N LEU A 28 17.72 0.34 -10.70
CA LEU A 28 18.52 1.28 -9.91
C LEU A 28 19.50 2.08 -10.78
N LEU A 29 19.89 1.52 -11.93
CA LEU A 29 20.84 2.10 -12.89
C LEU A 29 20.17 2.50 -14.22
N VAL A 30 19.19 1.73 -14.73
CA VAL A 30 18.48 1.97 -15.99
C VAL A 30 16.98 1.91 -15.72
N PRO A 31 16.29 3.06 -15.56
CA PRO A 31 14.93 3.10 -15.03
C PRO A 31 13.90 2.37 -15.91
N GLY A 32 14.05 2.42 -17.24
CA GLY A 32 13.12 1.80 -18.21
C GLY A 32 13.42 0.35 -18.57
N ILE A 33 14.31 -0.36 -17.86
CA ILE A 33 14.66 -1.76 -18.20
C ILE A 33 13.47 -2.72 -18.12
N TYR A 34 12.51 -2.47 -17.22
CA TYR A 34 11.25 -3.21 -17.10
C TYR A 34 10.02 -2.35 -17.46
N GLY A 35 10.22 -1.32 -18.27
CA GLY A 35 9.21 -0.33 -18.60
C GLY A 35 9.13 0.74 -17.51
N GLY A 36 7.97 1.38 -17.36
CA GLY A 36 7.78 2.48 -16.43
C GLY A 36 6.89 2.12 -15.24
N SER A 37 5.66 2.62 -15.29
CA SER A 37 4.63 2.42 -14.27
C SER A 37 3.36 1.81 -14.88
N ASN A 38 2.37 1.55 -14.02
CA ASN A 38 1.04 1.15 -14.48
C ASN A 38 0.09 2.36 -14.71
N GLY A 39 0.63 3.55 -14.92
CA GLY A 39 -0.17 4.76 -15.11
C GLY A 39 0.64 6.05 -15.24
N GLY A 40 1.90 5.95 -15.69
CA GLY A 40 2.77 7.11 -15.95
C GLY A 40 2.57 7.71 -17.34
N ASN A 41 3.50 8.58 -17.72
CA ASN A 41 3.58 9.24 -19.03
C ASN A 41 4.93 8.94 -19.70
N GLU A 42 5.29 7.65 -19.78
CA GLU A 42 6.55 7.19 -20.33
C GLU A 42 6.60 7.34 -21.83
N TYR A 43 5.48 7.09 -22.50
CA TYR A 43 5.35 7.21 -23.96
C TYR A 43 4.82 8.56 -24.37
N LYS A 44 5.51 9.22 -25.29
CA LYS A 44 4.99 10.34 -26.08
C LYS A 44 4.44 9.88 -27.42
N THR A 45 4.95 8.78 -27.92
CA THR A 45 4.51 8.07 -29.13
C THR A 45 4.56 6.57 -28.82
N SER A 46 3.64 5.78 -29.35
CA SER A 46 3.52 4.36 -29.06
C SER A 46 2.92 3.62 -30.23
N GLU A 47 3.57 2.53 -30.69
CA GLU A 47 3.02 1.65 -31.74
C GLU A 47 1.69 1.00 -31.31
N PHE A 48 1.54 0.74 -30.03
CA PHE A 48 0.25 0.27 -29.50
C PHE A 48 -0.84 1.35 -29.59
N ALA A 49 -0.52 2.58 -29.22
CA ALA A 49 -1.47 3.69 -29.32
C ALA A 49 -1.86 3.95 -30.79
N ASP A 50 -0.92 3.90 -31.71
CA ASP A 50 -1.19 4.05 -33.16
C ASP A 50 -2.17 2.96 -33.66
N LYS A 51 -2.03 1.73 -33.18
CA LYS A 51 -2.98 0.64 -33.50
C LYS A 51 -4.36 0.86 -32.89
N MET A 52 -4.42 1.39 -31.67
CA MET A 52 -5.68 1.74 -31.02
C MET A 52 -6.41 2.85 -31.76
N GLN A 53 -5.68 3.86 -32.26
CA GLN A 53 -6.26 4.92 -33.10
C GLN A 53 -6.82 4.37 -34.42
N GLN A 54 -6.13 3.41 -35.06
CA GLN A 54 -6.62 2.75 -36.28
C GLN A 54 -7.95 2.03 -36.10
N VAL A 55 -8.28 1.61 -34.87
CA VAL A 55 -9.56 0.99 -34.54
C VAL A 55 -10.56 1.97 -33.88
N GLY A 56 -10.27 3.27 -33.94
CA GLY A 56 -11.24 4.34 -33.59
C GLY A 56 -11.12 4.92 -32.20
N TYR A 57 -10.07 4.61 -31.44
CA TYR A 57 -9.84 5.26 -30.13
C TYR A 57 -9.24 6.65 -30.30
N PRO A 58 -9.63 7.66 -29.51
CA PRO A 58 -8.96 8.95 -29.45
C PRO A 58 -7.48 8.82 -29.04
N GLU A 59 -6.63 9.71 -29.58
CA GLU A 59 -5.19 9.67 -29.39
C GLU A 59 -4.77 9.68 -27.90
N ASP A 60 -5.36 10.57 -27.12
CA ASP A 60 -5.09 10.72 -25.68
C ASP A 60 -5.46 9.45 -24.89
N GLN A 61 -6.60 8.84 -25.18
CA GLN A 61 -7.02 7.59 -24.56
C GLN A 61 -6.11 6.43 -24.99
N ALA A 62 -5.78 6.33 -26.28
CA ALA A 62 -4.89 5.30 -26.79
C ALA A 62 -3.51 5.37 -26.13
N LEU A 63 -2.97 6.59 -25.98
CA LEU A 63 -1.70 6.82 -25.32
C LEU A 63 -1.76 6.54 -23.82
N GLN A 64 -2.87 6.85 -23.15
CA GLN A 64 -3.09 6.50 -21.75
C GLN A 64 -3.12 4.99 -21.55
N TYR A 65 -3.78 4.23 -22.43
CA TYR A 65 -3.76 2.77 -22.39
C TYR A 65 -2.34 2.21 -22.60
N ALA A 66 -1.59 2.73 -23.56
CA ALA A 66 -0.20 2.32 -23.81
C ALA A 66 0.69 2.54 -22.58
N ASN A 67 0.59 3.71 -21.95
CA ASN A 67 1.32 4.04 -20.73
C ASN A 67 0.96 3.11 -19.57
N GLY A 68 -0.32 2.77 -19.40
CA GLY A 68 -0.77 1.80 -18.38
C GLY A 68 -0.21 0.38 -18.55
N MET A 69 0.31 0.05 -19.75
CA MET A 69 0.86 -1.25 -20.11
C MET A 69 2.38 -1.25 -20.26
N SER A 70 3.05 -0.14 -19.97
CA SER A 70 4.49 0.02 -20.14
C SER A 70 5.28 -0.93 -19.24
N TYR A 71 4.86 -1.12 -18.00
CA TYR A 71 5.53 -1.98 -17.04
C TYR A 71 5.24 -3.47 -17.31
N TRP A 72 6.31 -4.28 -17.33
CA TRP A 72 6.25 -5.72 -17.59
C TRP A 72 7.02 -6.58 -16.56
N GLY A 73 7.51 -5.97 -15.48
CA GLY A 73 8.18 -6.66 -14.37
C GLY A 73 7.23 -7.42 -13.44
N GLN A 74 7.80 -7.94 -12.35
CA GLN A 74 7.08 -8.82 -11.39
C GLN A 74 6.34 -8.07 -10.28
N GLN A 75 6.68 -6.80 -10.04
CA GLN A 75 6.11 -5.98 -8.97
C GLN A 75 4.86 -5.23 -9.44
N GLN A 76 3.74 -5.90 -9.63
CA GLN A 76 2.49 -5.25 -10.04
C GLN A 76 1.52 -5.08 -8.87
N PRO A 77 0.82 -3.92 -8.79
CA PRO A 77 1.02 -2.68 -9.55
C PRO A 77 2.22 -1.87 -9.05
N THR A 78 2.80 -1.00 -9.90
CA THR A 78 3.85 -0.06 -9.53
C THR A 78 3.58 1.35 -10.04
N SER A 79 3.96 2.37 -9.28
CA SER A 79 3.89 3.78 -9.67
C SER A 79 5.15 4.27 -10.39
N GLY A 80 6.14 3.41 -10.57
CA GLY A 80 7.39 3.69 -11.26
C GLY A 80 8.57 2.88 -10.69
N PRO A 81 9.71 2.85 -11.41
CA PRO A 81 10.91 2.15 -10.96
C PRO A 81 11.57 2.88 -9.79
N VAL A 82 12.17 2.11 -8.89
CA VAL A 82 13.14 2.68 -7.95
C VAL A 82 14.43 2.95 -8.72
N TYR A 83 14.87 4.21 -8.76
CA TYR A 83 16.02 4.67 -9.52
C TYR A 83 16.98 5.47 -8.65
N PHE A 84 18.27 5.10 -8.64
CA PHE A 84 19.29 5.77 -7.82
C PHE A 84 20.12 6.79 -8.61
N GLY A 85 20.05 6.72 -9.93
CA GLY A 85 20.83 7.58 -10.82
C GLY A 85 22.09 6.91 -11.34
N ALA A 86 22.32 7.02 -12.66
CA ALA A 86 23.48 6.43 -13.31
C ALA A 86 24.80 7.03 -12.78
N VAL A 87 24.81 8.34 -12.55
CA VAL A 87 25.97 9.05 -12.01
C VAL A 87 26.29 8.60 -10.59
N ILE A 88 25.30 8.50 -9.71
CA ILE A 88 25.45 8.04 -8.33
C ILE A 88 25.96 6.60 -8.30
N MET A 89 25.38 5.72 -9.12
CA MET A 89 25.79 4.31 -9.19
C MET A 89 27.24 4.16 -9.70
N LEU A 90 27.69 5.00 -10.63
CA LEU A 90 29.09 5.03 -11.04
C LEU A 90 30.02 5.49 -9.89
N LEU A 91 29.63 6.53 -9.18
CA LEU A 91 30.41 7.03 -8.04
C LEU A 91 30.46 6.01 -6.90
N PHE A 92 29.38 5.31 -6.65
CA PHE A 92 29.35 4.16 -5.73
C PHE A 92 30.30 3.05 -6.20
N LEU A 93 30.25 2.70 -7.48
CA LEU A 93 31.17 1.69 -8.06
C LEU A 93 32.63 2.13 -7.91
N PHE A 94 32.93 3.41 -8.15
CA PHE A 94 34.26 3.99 -7.89
C PHE A 94 34.63 3.87 -6.41
N ALA A 95 33.73 4.16 -5.49
CA ALA A 95 33.95 4.02 -4.05
C ALA A 95 34.35 2.58 -3.68
N MET A 96 33.73 1.58 -4.29
CA MET A 96 34.03 0.17 -4.02
C MET A 96 35.47 -0.23 -4.36
N PHE A 97 36.08 0.41 -5.34
CA PHE A 97 37.48 0.17 -5.71
C PHE A 97 38.45 1.14 -5.01
N PHE A 98 37.99 2.35 -4.70
CA PHE A 98 38.84 3.42 -4.18
C PHE A 98 38.92 3.43 -2.65
N GLU A 99 37.77 3.29 -1.96
CA GLU A 99 37.73 3.38 -0.51
C GLU A 99 38.32 2.14 0.18
N ARG A 100 38.83 2.34 1.40
CA ARG A 100 39.38 1.29 2.28
C ARG A 100 38.74 1.36 3.65
N GLY A 101 38.89 0.28 4.41
CA GLY A 101 38.44 0.23 5.79
C GLY A 101 37.03 -0.37 5.97
N TRP A 102 36.60 -0.40 7.21
CA TRP A 102 35.39 -1.07 7.63
C TRP A 102 34.11 -0.34 7.15
N LEU A 103 34.13 0.99 7.09
CA LEU A 103 32.97 1.81 6.70
C LEU A 103 32.43 1.41 5.31
N LYS A 104 33.34 1.21 4.33
CA LYS A 104 32.97 0.75 2.99
C LYS A 104 32.19 -0.56 3.05
N TRP A 105 32.74 -1.54 3.76
CA TRP A 105 32.13 -2.87 3.80
C TRP A 105 30.86 -2.90 4.63
N SER A 106 30.75 -2.09 5.69
CA SER A 106 29.53 -1.98 6.50
C SER A 106 28.40 -1.36 5.70
N LEU A 107 28.65 -0.26 4.99
CA LEU A 107 27.62 0.38 4.14
C LEU A 107 27.27 -0.51 2.93
N PHE A 108 28.24 -1.17 2.32
CA PHE A 108 27.98 -2.14 1.25
C PHE A 108 27.12 -3.30 1.75
N ALA A 109 27.47 -3.90 2.87
CA ALA A 109 26.71 -5.01 3.45
C ALA A 109 25.28 -4.58 3.83
N ALA A 110 25.10 -3.41 4.44
CA ALA A 110 23.80 -2.86 4.75
C ALA A 110 22.96 -2.61 3.48
N GLY A 111 23.56 -2.03 2.45
CA GLY A 111 22.90 -1.83 1.15
C GLY A 111 22.49 -3.16 0.49
N MET A 112 23.41 -4.14 0.45
CA MET A 112 23.10 -5.47 -0.10
C MET A 112 22.03 -6.19 0.70
N PHE A 113 22.02 -6.05 2.02
CA PHE A 113 20.96 -6.60 2.87
C PHE A 113 19.60 -5.99 2.51
N GLY A 114 19.52 -4.67 2.29
CA GLY A 114 18.30 -4.01 1.83
C GLY A 114 17.81 -4.52 0.47
N ILE A 115 18.73 -4.79 -0.48
CA ILE A 115 18.40 -5.39 -1.78
C ILE A 115 17.86 -6.82 -1.60
N ILE A 116 18.50 -7.64 -0.76
CA ILE A 116 18.05 -9.01 -0.47
C ILE A 116 16.65 -9.00 0.16
N LEU A 117 16.38 -8.08 1.08
CA LEU A 117 15.03 -7.89 1.63
C LEU A 117 14.02 -7.53 0.53
N ALA A 118 14.39 -6.61 -0.38
CA ALA A 118 13.52 -6.16 -1.46
C ALA A 118 13.18 -7.28 -2.46
N TRP A 119 14.06 -8.25 -2.69
CA TRP A 119 13.78 -9.42 -3.51
C TRP A 119 12.68 -10.32 -2.92
N GLY A 120 12.40 -10.24 -1.63
CA GLY A 120 11.27 -10.89 -0.96
C GLY A 120 11.12 -12.36 -1.33
N LYS A 121 9.99 -12.72 -1.97
CA LYS A 121 9.71 -14.10 -2.41
C LYS A 121 10.70 -14.64 -3.46
N ASN A 122 11.44 -13.79 -4.16
CA ASN A 122 12.42 -14.23 -5.16
C ASN A 122 13.72 -14.77 -4.52
N VAL A 123 13.89 -14.58 -3.19
CA VAL A 123 14.94 -15.19 -2.38
C VAL A 123 14.32 -15.74 -1.08
N GLU A 124 13.47 -16.75 -1.24
CA GLU A 124 12.63 -17.33 -0.18
C GLU A 124 13.44 -17.78 1.04
N ALA A 125 14.55 -18.49 0.82
CA ALA A 125 15.34 -19.06 1.91
C ALA A 125 15.74 -18.02 2.97
N VAL A 126 16.13 -16.82 2.56
CA VAL A 126 16.51 -15.74 3.48
C VAL A 126 15.26 -15.00 3.99
N ASN A 127 14.38 -14.57 3.10
CA ASN A 127 13.27 -13.72 3.47
C ASN A 127 12.20 -14.46 4.29
N TYR A 128 11.93 -15.73 3.99
CA TYR A 128 10.99 -16.52 4.79
C TYR A 128 11.58 -16.88 6.15
N PHE A 129 12.91 -17.15 6.23
CA PHE A 129 13.57 -17.29 7.51
C PHE A 129 13.45 -16.02 8.37
N LEU A 130 13.73 -14.85 7.79
CA LEU A 130 13.56 -13.57 8.50
C LEU A 130 12.10 -13.32 8.90
N PHE A 131 11.15 -13.66 8.04
CA PHE A 131 9.74 -13.51 8.33
C PHE A 131 9.28 -14.35 9.52
N ASP A 132 9.78 -15.58 9.64
CA ASP A 132 9.40 -16.49 10.71
C ASP A 132 10.10 -16.17 12.04
N TYR A 133 11.36 -15.71 12.01
CA TYR A 133 12.20 -15.59 13.21
C TYR A 133 12.55 -14.16 13.61
N LEU A 134 12.58 -13.19 12.68
CA LEU A 134 12.91 -11.81 13.04
C LEU A 134 11.70 -11.15 13.74
N PRO A 135 11.85 -10.65 14.98
CA PRO A 135 10.77 -10.00 15.69
C PRO A 135 10.17 -8.84 14.88
N LEU A 136 8.84 -8.76 14.84
CA LEU A 136 8.06 -7.76 14.15
C LEU A 136 8.11 -7.78 12.61
N TYR A 137 9.05 -8.48 11.97
CA TYR A 137 9.17 -8.49 10.49
C TYR A 137 7.88 -8.93 9.80
N LYS A 138 7.16 -9.92 10.36
CA LYS A 138 5.85 -10.39 9.89
C LYS A 138 4.70 -9.36 9.99
N LYS A 139 4.96 -8.15 10.47
CA LYS A 139 4.00 -7.03 10.49
C LYS A 139 4.15 -6.10 9.29
N PHE A 140 5.22 -6.24 8.54
CA PHE A 140 5.50 -5.42 7.37
C PHE A 140 5.11 -6.15 6.09
N ARG A 141 4.67 -5.38 5.10
CA ARG A 141 4.47 -5.81 3.72
C ARG A 141 5.30 -4.93 2.80
N ALA A 142 5.30 -5.25 1.50
CA ALA A 142 6.04 -4.52 0.49
C ALA A 142 7.56 -4.53 0.73
N PRO A 143 8.22 -5.68 0.50
CA PRO A 143 9.66 -5.84 0.64
C PRO A 143 10.48 -4.80 -0.13
N SER A 144 9.95 -4.29 -1.26
CA SER A 144 10.56 -3.22 -2.07
C SER A 144 10.94 -1.97 -1.25
N MET A 145 10.28 -1.71 -0.11
CA MET A 145 10.67 -0.63 0.80
C MET A 145 12.09 -0.81 1.37
N GLY A 146 12.62 -2.03 1.36
CA GLY A 146 14.01 -2.31 1.75
C GLY A 146 15.04 -1.55 0.89
N LEU A 147 14.68 -1.12 -0.33
CA LEU A 147 15.57 -0.37 -1.22
C LEU A 147 15.95 1.03 -0.69
N VAL A 148 15.29 1.55 0.33
CA VAL A 148 15.73 2.79 1.01
C VAL A 148 17.12 2.63 1.65
N MET A 149 17.46 1.42 2.10
CA MET A 149 18.78 1.14 2.70
C MET A 149 19.92 1.28 1.70
N PRO A 150 19.93 0.58 0.54
CA PRO A 150 20.97 0.78 -0.45
C PRO A 150 20.97 2.20 -1.03
N GLN A 151 19.82 2.85 -1.19
CA GLN A 151 19.76 4.24 -1.63
C GLN A 151 20.59 5.15 -0.73
N LEU A 152 20.42 5.06 0.58
CA LEU A 152 21.20 5.84 1.53
C LEU A 152 22.67 5.43 1.55
N CYS A 153 22.97 4.12 1.65
CA CYS A 153 24.33 3.61 1.77
C CYS A 153 25.19 3.91 0.55
N PHE A 154 24.64 3.75 -0.65
CA PHE A 154 25.39 3.95 -1.89
C PHE A 154 25.67 5.43 -2.16
N VAL A 155 24.73 6.32 -1.83
CA VAL A 155 24.95 7.77 -1.90
C VAL A 155 26.04 8.21 -0.92
N ILE A 156 26.01 7.73 0.33
CA ILE A 156 27.06 8.04 1.31
C ILE A 156 28.43 7.60 0.79
N LEU A 157 28.56 6.37 0.28
CA LEU A 157 29.81 5.86 -0.28
C LEU A 157 30.28 6.69 -1.47
N ALA A 158 29.36 7.09 -2.37
CA ALA A 158 29.67 7.93 -3.52
C ALA A 158 30.24 9.29 -3.07
N VAL A 159 29.59 9.94 -2.11
CA VAL A 159 30.04 11.26 -1.58
C VAL A 159 31.38 11.13 -0.87
N VAL A 160 31.58 10.13 -0.01
CA VAL A 160 32.86 9.88 0.69
C VAL A 160 33.99 9.68 -0.30
N ALA A 161 33.75 8.88 -1.38
CA ALA A 161 34.78 8.64 -2.38
C ALA A 161 35.16 9.90 -3.18
N VAL A 162 34.17 10.73 -3.55
CA VAL A 162 34.43 12.00 -4.22
C VAL A 162 35.19 12.96 -3.28
N ASN A 163 34.79 13.07 -2.01
CA ASN A 163 35.49 13.88 -1.03
C ASN A 163 36.96 13.44 -0.86
N ASN A 164 37.17 12.13 -0.69
CA ASN A 164 38.54 11.61 -0.52
C ASN A 164 39.39 11.71 -1.80
N LEU A 165 38.77 11.64 -2.98
CA LEU A 165 39.44 11.86 -4.25
C LEU A 165 39.94 13.31 -4.39
N LEU A 166 39.12 14.28 -3.98
CA LEU A 166 39.38 15.71 -4.16
C LEU A 166 40.26 16.33 -3.06
N PHE A 167 40.06 15.89 -1.82
CA PHE A 167 40.68 16.51 -0.63
C PHE A 167 41.56 15.56 0.19
N GLY A 168 41.50 14.25 -0.10
CA GLY A 168 42.29 13.26 0.61
C GLY A 168 43.73 13.16 0.09
N ASP A 169 44.64 12.81 0.99
CA ASP A 169 46.06 12.53 0.61
C ASP A 169 46.19 11.10 0.07
N ASN A 170 45.96 10.96 -1.22
CA ASN A 170 45.95 9.66 -1.90
C ASN A 170 47.06 9.59 -2.96
N SER A 171 47.76 8.43 -3.03
CA SER A 171 48.76 8.21 -4.05
C SER A 171 48.15 8.17 -5.46
N ALA A 172 48.86 8.73 -6.43
CA ALA A 172 48.43 8.74 -7.83
C ALA A 172 48.20 7.33 -8.38
N GLU A 173 49.00 6.35 -7.92
CA GLU A 173 48.84 4.95 -8.32
C GLU A 173 47.49 4.34 -7.84
N ARG A 174 47.09 4.63 -6.58
CA ARG A 174 45.81 4.19 -6.04
C ARG A 174 44.66 4.74 -6.84
N ILE A 175 44.67 6.05 -7.09
CA ILE A 175 43.61 6.72 -7.87
C ILE A 175 43.55 6.13 -9.28
N LYS A 176 44.69 5.96 -9.97
CA LYS A 176 44.77 5.39 -11.32
C LYS A 176 44.25 3.93 -11.35
N LYS A 177 44.62 3.12 -10.34
CA LYS A 177 44.17 1.73 -10.23
C LYS A 177 42.65 1.67 -10.04
N ALA A 178 42.09 2.44 -9.07
CA ALA A 178 40.67 2.49 -8.81
C ALA A 178 39.87 2.96 -10.03
N PHE A 179 40.32 4.01 -10.70
CA PHE A 179 39.73 4.51 -11.95
C PHE A 179 39.70 3.42 -13.03
N LYS A 180 40.84 2.75 -13.26
CA LYS A 180 40.92 1.67 -14.26
C LYS A 180 39.92 0.54 -13.93
N GLN A 181 39.83 0.11 -12.67
CA GLN A 181 38.91 -0.93 -12.24
C GLN A 181 37.44 -0.49 -12.40
N THR A 182 37.12 0.75 -12.06
CA THR A 182 35.79 1.34 -12.28
C THR A 182 35.43 1.35 -13.76
N ALA A 183 36.32 1.82 -14.62
CA ALA A 183 36.08 1.86 -16.07
C ALA A 183 35.83 0.46 -16.64
N ILE A 184 36.65 -0.54 -16.25
CA ILE A 184 36.45 -1.94 -16.68
C ILE A 184 35.11 -2.48 -16.20
N ALA A 185 34.78 -2.28 -14.92
CA ALA A 185 33.51 -2.75 -14.35
C ALA A 185 32.31 -2.04 -15.00
N THR A 186 32.41 -0.75 -15.33
CA THR A 186 31.37 -0.01 -16.05
C THR A 186 31.15 -0.61 -17.45
N VAL A 187 32.22 -0.90 -18.18
CA VAL A 187 32.10 -1.56 -19.49
C VAL A 187 31.47 -2.95 -19.37
N ALA A 188 31.86 -3.72 -18.35
CA ALA A 188 31.26 -5.04 -18.11
C ALA A 188 29.75 -4.93 -17.78
N ILE A 189 29.35 -3.95 -16.97
CA ILE A 189 27.91 -3.70 -16.66
C ILE A 189 27.16 -3.31 -17.93
N ILE A 190 27.70 -2.42 -18.77
CA ILE A 190 27.10 -2.04 -20.05
C ILE A 190 26.96 -3.26 -20.96
N ALA A 191 27.96 -4.14 -21.01
CA ALA A 191 27.89 -5.37 -21.81
C ALA A 191 26.79 -6.31 -21.30
N VAL A 192 26.63 -6.47 -19.99
CA VAL A 192 25.52 -7.24 -19.38
C VAL A 192 24.16 -6.62 -19.73
N LEU A 193 24.02 -5.30 -19.61
CA LEU A 193 22.78 -4.60 -19.97
C LEU A 193 22.46 -4.75 -21.48
N GLY A 194 23.47 -4.67 -22.34
CA GLY A 194 23.34 -4.95 -23.78
C GLY A 194 22.91 -6.39 -24.05
N PHE A 195 23.48 -7.36 -23.34
CA PHE A 195 23.04 -8.75 -23.42
C PHE A 195 21.58 -8.92 -23.02
N LEU A 196 21.16 -8.31 -21.89
CA LEU A 196 19.77 -8.35 -21.44
C LEU A 196 18.81 -7.72 -22.46
N TYR A 197 19.22 -6.60 -23.09
CA TYR A 197 18.42 -5.95 -24.14
C TYR A 197 18.09 -6.89 -25.32
N PHE A 198 19.02 -7.75 -25.73
CA PHE A 198 18.79 -8.70 -26.80
C PHE A 198 18.15 -10.02 -26.35
N SER A 199 18.25 -10.34 -25.04
CA SER A 199 17.76 -11.62 -24.50
C SER A 199 16.32 -11.55 -23.97
N PHE A 200 15.83 -10.37 -23.63
CA PHE A 200 14.47 -10.21 -23.12
C PHE A 200 13.42 -10.35 -24.21
N ASP A 201 12.31 -10.99 -23.89
CA ASP A 201 11.13 -11.13 -24.73
C ASP A 201 10.10 -9.99 -24.55
N TYR A 202 10.31 -9.12 -23.55
CA TYR A 202 9.47 -7.97 -23.24
C TYR A 202 7.99 -8.33 -22.96
N THR A 203 7.73 -9.56 -22.50
CA THR A 203 6.38 -10.05 -22.19
C THR A 203 5.96 -9.76 -20.76
N SER A 204 4.67 -9.48 -20.57
CA SER A 204 4.02 -9.38 -19.26
C SER A 204 3.00 -10.51 -19.10
N PRO A 205 2.74 -10.99 -17.87
CA PRO A 205 1.64 -11.92 -17.59
C PRO A 205 0.27 -11.45 -18.09
N ASN A 206 0.09 -10.14 -18.26
CA ASN A 206 -1.16 -9.55 -18.74
C ASN A 206 -1.31 -9.54 -20.26
N ASP A 207 -0.25 -9.78 -21.03
CA ASP A 207 -0.28 -9.67 -22.49
C ASP A 207 -1.24 -10.68 -23.14
N GLY A 208 -1.38 -11.88 -22.54
CA GLY A 208 -2.37 -12.87 -22.97
C GLY A 208 -3.80 -12.35 -22.88
N ARG A 209 -4.16 -11.68 -21.78
CA ARG A 209 -5.48 -11.08 -21.58
C ARG A 209 -5.74 -9.92 -22.55
N ILE A 210 -4.72 -9.13 -22.87
CA ILE A 210 -4.82 -8.05 -23.87
C ILE A 210 -5.15 -8.65 -25.23
N LYS A 211 -4.40 -9.69 -25.63
CA LYS A 211 -4.66 -10.42 -26.86
C LYS A 211 -6.09 -10.94 -26.93
N GLU A 212 -6.55 -11.64 -25.89
CA GLU A 212 -7.90 -12.18 -25.81
C GLU A 212 -8.98 -11.10 -25.92
N ASN A 213 -8.80 -9.97 -25.23
CA ASN A 213 -9.73 -8.85 -25.31
C ASN A 213 -9.80 -8.25 -26.72
N MET A 214 -8.67 -8.10 -27.42
CA MET A 214 -8.64 -7.58 -28.79
C MET A 214 -9.25 -8.57 -29.79
N VAL A 215 -8.99 -9.87 -29.62
CA VAL A 215 -9.64 -10.93 -30.39
C VAL A 215 -11.14 -10.89 -30.20
N GLY A 216 -11.61 -10.83 -28.94
CA GLY A 216 -13.03 -10.75 -28.59
C GLY A 216 -13.71 -9.52 -29.18
N ALA A 217 -13.09 -8.35 -29.09
CA ALA A 217 -13.61 -7.10 -29.65
C ALA A 217 -13.79 -7.19 -31.16
N MET A 218 -12.79 -7.72 -31.89
CA MET A 218 -12.87 -7.90 -33.34
C MET A 218 -14.00 -8.87 -33.73
N LEU A 219 -14.10 -10.01 -33.05
CA LEU A 219 -15.17 -11.01 -33.31
C LEU A 219 -16.56 -10.44 -32.99
N GLN A 220 -16.70 -9.68 -31.91
CA GLN A 220 -17.95 -9.02 -31.55
C GLN A 220 -18.37 -7.98 -32.61
N GLN A 221 -17.43 -7.18 -33.11
CA GLN A 221 -17.69 -6.20 -34.16
C GLN A 221 -18.12 -6.89 -35.47
N ALA A 222 -17.43 -7.97 -35.87
CA ALA A 222 -17.79 -8.75 -37.04
C ALA A 222 -19.21 -9.37 -36.92
N THR A 223 -19.56 -9.89 -35.74
CA THR A 223 -20.90 -10.41 -35.45
C THR A 223 -21.98 -9.33 -35.54
N GLN A 224 -21.70 -8.13 -35.04
CA GLN A 224 -22.62 -6.98 -35.15
C GLN A 224 -22.82 -6.53 -36.61
N GLN A 225 -21.84 -6.76 -37.49
CA GLN A 225 -21.92 -6.53 -38.92
C GLN A 225 -22.56 -7.70 -39.70
N GLY A 226 -23.08 -8.71 -38.99
CA GLY A 226 -23.78 -9.86 -39.59
C GLY A 226 -22.84 -10.95 -40.14
N GLN A 227 -21.55 -10.91 -39.83
CA GLN A 227 -20.60 -11.93 -40.24
C GLN A 227 -20.73 -13.17 -39.32
N GLN A 228 -20.73 -14.35 -39.89
CA GLN A 228 -20.70 -15.61 -39.14
C GLN A 228 -19.26 -15.89 -38.66
N PRO A 229 -19.05 -16.46 -37.46
CA PRO A 229 -17.76 -16.84 -36.93
C PRO A 229 -17.17 -18.02 -37.73
N THR A 230 -16.44 -17.72 -38.78
CA THR A 230 -15.70 -18.70 -39.58
C THR A 230 -14.29 -18.94 -39.03
N ALA A 231 -13.65 -20.07 -39.37
CA ALA A 231 -12.27 -20.34 -38.99
C ALA A 231 -11.29 -19.27 -39.51
N GLU A 232 -11.56 -18.71 -40.70
CA GLU A 232 -10.76 -17.63 -41.29
C GLU A 232 -10.88 -16.33 -40.48
N LEU A 233 -12.10 -15.94 -40.06
CA LEU A 233 -12.35 -14.79 -39.22
C LEU A 233 -11.64 -14.94 -37.85
N GLN A 234 -11.69 -16.15 -37.29
CA GLN A 234 -11.01 -16.43 -36.03
C GLN A 234 -9.49 -16.33 -36.17
N GLN A 235 -8.92 -16.81 -37.27
CA GLN A 235 -7.49 -16.66 -37.56
C GLN A 235 -7.08 -15.19 -37.77
N GLN A 236 -7.92 -14.39 -38.44
CA GLN A 236 -7.70 -12.95 -38.60
C GLN A 236 -7.75 -12.23 -37.25
N ALA A 237 -8.72 -12.55 -36.40
CA ALA A 237 -8.83 -12.00 -35.06
C ALA A 237 -7.62 -12.36 -34.18
N GLU A 238 -7.11 -13.60 -34.27
CA GLU A 238 -5.89 -14.02 -33.60
C GLU A 238 -4.66 -13.25 -34.07
N GLN A 239 -4.51 -13.01 -35.38
CA GLN A 239 -3.43 -12.18 -35.91
C GLN A 239 -3.53 -10.72 -35.48
N PHE A 240 -4.75 -10.18 -35.46
CA PHE A 240 -5.05 -8.85 -34.97
C PHE A 240 -4.63 -8.69 -33.51
N GLY A 241 -5.08 -9.59 -32.61
CA GLY A 241 -4.70 -9.57 -31.20
C GLY A 241 -3.18 -9.72 -30.97
N LYS A 242 -2.52 -10.60 -31.74
CA LYS A 242 -1.04 -10.71 -31.73
C LYS A 242 -0.35 -9.42 -32.14
N GLY A 243 -0.91 -8.69 -33.12
CA GLY A 243 -0.37 -7.41 -33.57
C GLY A 243 -0.31 -6.36 -32.47
N PHE A 244 -1.30 -6.33 -31.56
CA PHE A 244 -1.28 -5.43 -30.38
C PHE A 244 -0.22 -5.83 -29.36
N VAL A 245 -0.07 -7.12 -29.08
CA VAL A 245 0.98 -7.61 -28.17
C VAL A 245 2.37 -7.27 -28.70
N THR A 246 2.61 -7.49 -30.01
CA THR A 246 3.88 -7.14 -30.64
C THR A 246 4.17 -5.64 -30.55
N ALA A 247 3.16 -4.78 -30.73
CA ALA A 247 3.32 -3.35 -30.60
C ALA A 247 3.72 -2.94 -29.17
N ILE A 248 3.06 -3.49 -28.12
CA ILE A 248 3.46 -3.26 -26.72
C ILE A 248 4.90 -3.70 -26.47
N GLN A 249 5.31 -4.87 -26.99
CA GLN A 249 6.68 -5.36 -26.83
C GLN A 249 7.69 -4.44 -27.50
N THR A 250 7.35 -3.89 -28.68
CA THR A 250 8.19 -2.90 -29.38
C THR A 250 8.32 -1.63 -28.55
N ASP A 251 7.23 -1.13 -28.00
CA ASP A 251 7.22 0.07 -27.14
C ASP A 251 8.10 -0.13 -25.89
N ARG A 252 7.96 -1.26 -25.18
CA ARG A 252 8.78 -1.63 -24.02
C ARG A 252 10.26 -1.72 -24.36
N LYS A 253 10.57 -2.34 -25.49
CA LYS A 253 11.94 -2.43 -26.01
C LYS A 253 12.51 -1.04 -26.34
N GLY A 254 11.69 -0.15 -26.90
CA GLY A 254 12.04 1.25 -27.16
C GLY A 254 12.37 2.04 -25.89
N LEU A 255 11.57 1.89 -24.82
CA LEU A 255 11.88 2.50 -23.52
C LEU A 255 13.22 2.03 -22.96
N PHE A 256 13.48 0.73 -22.98
CA PHE A 256 14.76 0.21 -22.49
C PHE A 256 15.92 0.74 -23.34
N ALA A 257 15.81 0.77 -24.67
CA ALA A 257 16.84 1.29 -25.57
C ALA A 257 17.15 2.77 -25.28
N GLY A 258 16.12 3.58 -25.14
CA GLY A 258 16.25 5.01 -24.81
C GLY A 258 16.95 5.25 -23.47
N ASP A 259 16.54 4.54 -22.43
CA ASP A 259 17.15 4.69 -21.11
C ASP A 259 18.55 4.06 -21.00
N LEU A 260 18.81 2.98 -21.72
CA LEU A 260 20.16 2.41 -21.83
C LEU A 260 21.11 3.41 -22.50
N THR A 261 20.72 4.01 -23.62
CA THR A 261 21.49 5.02 -24.33
C THR A 261 21.78 6.23 -23.43
N ARG A 262 20.76 6.75 -22.76
CA ARG A 262 20.91 7.84 -21.79
C ARG A 262 21.88 7.49 -20.66
N THR A 263 21.75 6.28 -20.09
CA THR A 263 22.62 5.79 -19.03
C THR A 263 24.07 5.70 -19.50
N VAL A 264 24.32 5.15 -20.69
CA VAL A 264 25.69 5.07 -21.26
C VAL A 264 26.30 6.45 -21.43
N ILE A 265 25.55 7.43 -21.94
CA ILE A 265 26.03 8.81 -22.10
C ILE A 265 26.39 9.42 -20.72
N LEU A 266 25.53 9.29 -19.72
CA LEU A 266 25.77 9.81 -18.38
C LEU A 266 26.98 9.16 -17.69
N LEU A 267 27.11 7.84 -17.82
CA LEU A 267 28.26 7.09 -17.32
C LEU A 267 29.56 7.55 -17.99
N ALA A 268 29.55 7.75 -19.32
CA ALA A 268 30.72 8.25 -20.06
C ALA A 268 31.11 9.66 -19.62
N LEU A 269 30.15 10.59 -19.48
CA LEU A 269 30.41 11.95 -19.00
C LEU A 269 30.97 11.95 -17.59
N ALA A 270 30.38 11.18 -16.67
CA ALA A 270 30.86 11.08 -15.30
C ALA A 270 32.25 10.42 -15.22
N LEU A 271 32.55 9.40 -16.05
CA LEU A 271 33.91 8.83 -16.16
C LEU A 271 34.92 9.85 -16.65
N VAL A 272 34.58 10.71 -17.63
CA VAL A 272 35.45 11.80 -18.08
C VAL A 272 35.76 12.78 -16.94
N VAL A 273 34.73 13.17 -16.17
CA VAL A 273 34.91 14.06 -14.99
C VAL A 273 35.82 13.42 -13.95
N LEU A 274 35.59 12.14 -13.62
CA LEU A 274 36.46 11.39 -12.70
C LEU A 274 37.89 11.27 -13.23
N TRP A 275 38.06 11.06 -14.54
CA TRP A 275 39.39 11.00 -15.16
C TRP A 275 40.11 12.33 -15.05
N LEU A 276 39.44 13.47 -15.36
CA LEU A 276 40.03 14.81 -15.25
C LEU A 276 40.40 15.13 -13.79
N ALA A 277 39.52 14.76 -12.83
CA ALA A 277 39.79 14.89 -11.40
C ALA A 277 40.99 14.04 -10.97
N SER A 278 41.05 12.77 -11.40
CA SER A 278 42.16 11.85 -11.09
C SER A 278 43.51 12.32 -11.60
N ARG A 279 43.53 13.14 -12.66
CA ARG A 279 44.70 13.74 -13.25
C ARG A 279 45.01 15.16 -12.70
N LYS A 280 44.23 15.62 -11.71
CA LYS A 280 44.31 17.00 -11.18
C LYS A 280 44.21 18.09 -12.26
N LYS A 281 43.51 17.78 -13.39
CA LYS A 281 43.31 18.75 -14.49
C LYS A 281 42.13 19.71 -14.21
N LEU A 282 41.26 19.39 -13.27
CA LEU A 282 40.19 20.25 -12.78
C LEU A 282 40.37 20.49 -11.28
N GLN A 283 40.03 21.71 -10.86
CA GLN A 283 39.97 22.05 -9.44
C GLN A 283 38.77 21.35 -8.77
N PRO A 284 38.80 21.16 -7.44
CA PRO A 284 37.70 20.45 -6.73
C PRO A 284 36.33 21.05 -6.94
N LEU A 285 36.16 22.37 -6.88
CA LEU A 285 34.85 23.02 -7.01
C LEU A 285 34.18 22.76 -8.36
N PRO A 286 34.81 22.95 -9.54
CA PRO A 286 34.25 22.55 -10.83
C PRO A 286 33.86 21.09 -10.91
N VAL A 287 34.67 20.17 -10.35
CA VAL A 287 34.30 18.72 -10.34
C VAL A 287 33.02 18.49 -9.57
N MET A 288 32.91 19.05 -8.36
CA MET A 288 31.70 18.92 -7.54
C MET A 288 30.46 19.51 -8.24
N LEU A 289 30.57 20.68 -8.85
CA LEU A 289 29.47 21.33 -9.57
C LEU A 289 29.03 20.54 -10.79
N ILE A 290 29.95 20.01 -11.59
CA ILE A 290 29.63 19.21 -12.78
C ILE A 290 28.93 17.90 -12.34
N LEU A 291 29.45 17.20 -11.33
CA LEU A 291 28.83 15.97 -10.83
C LEU A 291 27.43 16.26 -10.23
N LEU A 292 27.26 17.38 -9.52
CA LEU A 292 25.97 17.81 -9.00
C LEU A 292 24.97 18.07 -10.14
N VAL A 293 25.37 18.82 -11.16
CA VAL A 293 24.52 19.11 -12.33
C VAL A 293 24.14 17.84 -13.07
N LEU A 294 25.12 16.94 -13.33
CA LEU A 294 24.87 15.66 -13.99
C LEU A 294 23.90 14.78 -13.19
N SER A 295 24.11 14.68 -11.88
CA SER A 295 23.22 13.89 -11.00
C SER A 295 21.84 14.50 -10.90
N SER A 296 21.72 15.83 -10.80
CA SER A 296 20.44 16.54 -10.76
C SER A 296 19.68 16.37 -12.07
N PHE A 297 20.35 16.55 -13.22
CA PHE A 297 19.76 16.33 -14.52
C PHE A 297 19.28 14.89 -14.68
N ASP A 298 20.10 13.93 -14.26
CA ASP A 298 19.80 12.51 -14.29
C ASP A 298 18.52 12.18 -13.50
N LEU A 299 18.46 12.55 -12.25
CA LEU A 299 17.35 12.26 -11.36
C LEU A 299 16.08 13.03 -11.71
N LEU A 300 16.19 14.33 -12.01
CA LEU A 300 15.03 15.16 -12.32
C LEU A 300 14.36 14.78 -13.65
N THR A 301 15.14 14.41 -14.66
CA THR A 301 14.57 13.99 -15.94
C THR A 301 13.80 12.66 -15.85
N VAL A 302 14.22 11.75 -14.97
CA VAL A 302 13.45 10.53 -14.67
C VAL A 302 12.28 10.84 -13.76
N GLY A 303 12.48 11.61 -12.69
CA GLY A 303 11.43 11.99 -11.74
C GLY A 303 10.23 12.68 -12.40
N LYS A 304 10.48 13.57 -13.37
CA LYS A 304 9.42 14.26 -14.15
C LYS A 304 8.55 13.35 -15.01
N ARG A 305 8.92 12.11 -15.27
CA ARG A 305 8.03 11.15 -15.94
C ARG A 305 6.86 10.75 -15.05
N TYR A 306 7.07 10.70 -13.73
CA TYR A 306 6.13 10.19 -12.72
C TYR A 306 5.47 11.29 -11.90
N LEU A 307 6.16 12.43 -11.74
CA LEU A 307 5.63 13.62 -11.08
C LEU A 307 5.83 14.83 -12.00
N ASN A 308 4.78 15.23 -12.66
CA ASN A 308 4.76 16.34 -13.64
C ASN A 308 3.52 17.19 -13.45
N ASP A 309 3.35 18.22 -14.26
CA ASP A 309 2.23 19.18 -14.14
C ASP A 309 0.86 18.50 -14.22
N GLY A 310 0.72 17.40 -14.99
CA GLY A 310 -0.49 16.60 -15.05
C GLY A 310 -0.80 15.78 -13.79
N SER A 311 0.15 15.72 -12.83
CA SER A 311 -0.05 15.07 -11.53
C SER A 311 -0.71 16.00 -10.50
N PHE A 312 -0.88 17.28 -10.84
CA PHE A 312 -1.49 18.28 -9.98
C PHE A 312 -2.87 18.63 -10.51
N VAL A 313 -3.82 18.78 -9.61
CA VAL A 313 -5.18 19.24 -9.92
C VAL A 313 -5.40 20.60 -9.29
N ASP A 314 -6.37 21.35 -9.80
CA ASP A 314 -6.76 22.60 -9.17
C ASP A 314 -7.27 22.31 -7.73
N PRO A 315 -6.93 23.14 -6.73
CA PRO A 315 -7.47 22.97 -5.38
C PRO A 315 -8.99 22.87 -5.32
N SER A 316 -9.70 23.58 -6.20
CA SER A 316 -11.15 23.49 -6.30
C SER A 316 -11.64 22.09 -6.72
N ASP A 317 -10.93 21.39 -7.59
CA ASP A 317 -11.28 20.04 -8.02
C ASP A 317 -11.11 19.03 -6.87
N PHE A 318 -10.07 19.22 -6.06
CA PHE A 318 -9.87 18.42 -4.85
C PHE A 318 -11.01 18.65 -3.83
N ASP A 319 -11.36 19.91 -3.58
CA ASP A 319 -12.45 20.25 -2.65
C ASP A 319 -13.81 19.74 -3.17
N ASN A 320 -14.05 19.84 -4.49
CA ASN A 320 -15.25 19.32 -5.14
C ASN A 320 -15.38 17.79 -5.05
N ALA A 321 -14.27 17.05 -5.03
CA ALA A 321 -14.27 15.60 -4.84
C ALA A 321 -14.88 15.20 -3.48
N PHE A 322 -14.83 16.06 -2.48
CA PHE A 322 -15.44 15.89 -1.16
C PHE A 322 -16.70 16.75 -0.95
N ALA A 323 -17.27 17.31 -2.01
CA ALA A 323 -18.52 18.07 -1.91
C ALA A 323 -19.67 17.16 -1.47
N MET A 324 -20.52 17.65 -0.56
CA MET A 324 -21.70 16.91 -0.11
C MET A 324 -22.72 16.78 -1.23
N THR A 325 -23.14 15.57 -1.51
CA THR A 325 -24.33 15.29 -2.33
C THR A 325 -25.60 15.68 -1.59
N ASP A 326 -26.74 15.74 -2.29
CA ASP A 326 -28.02 15.99 -1.65
C ASP A 326 -28.43 14.85 -0.72
N ALA A 327 -27.99 13.62 -1.01
CA ALA A 327 -28.12 12.50 -0.09
C ALA A 327 -27.38 12.75 1.24
N ASP A 328 -26.13 13.23 1.18
CA ASP A 328 -25.35 13.54 2.37
C ASP A 328 -25.97 14.67 3.20
N LYS A 329 -26.47 15.73 2.52
CA LYS A 329 -27.16 16.86 3.18
C LYS A 329 -28.41 16.39 3.92
N MET A 330 -29.20 15.50 3.30
CA MET A 330 -30.38 14.89 3.92
C MET A 330 -30.00 14.08 5.15
N ILE A 331 -29.01 13.19 5.04
CA ILE A 331 -28.56 12.34 6.15
C ILE A 331 -28.06 13.18 7.33
N LYS A 332 -27.31 14.25 7.09
CA LYS A 332 -26.75 15.14 8.12
C LYS A 332 -27.80 15.94 8.93
N GLN A 333 -29.06 15.95 8.50
CA GLN A 333 -30.15 16.52 9.30
C GLN A 333 -30.44 15.66 10.54
N ASP A 334 -30.22 14.35 10.45
CA ASP A 334 -30.31 13.44 11.59
C ASP A 334 -29.04 13.57 12.47
N LYS A 335 -29.23 13.96 13.74
CA LYS A 335 -28.13 14.15 14.71
C LYS A 335 -27.84 12.91 15.55
N GLY A 336 -28.53 11.79 15.28
CA GLY A 336 -28.30 10.54 15.97
C GLY A 336 -26.94 9.90 15.65
N TYR A 337 -26.61 8.84 16.39
CA TYR A 337 -25.45 8.00 16.09
C TYR A 337 -25.88 6.79 15.26
N TYR A 338 -25.41 6.72 14.04
CA TYR A 338 -25.72 5.67 13.07
C TYR A 338 -24.58 5.50 12.07
N ARG A 339 -24.66 4.46 11.24
CA ARG A 339 -23.77 4.23 10.12
C ARG A 339 -24.50 4.34 8.78
N VAL A 340 -23.71 4.64 7.74
CA VAL A 340 -24.17 4.82 6.36
C VAL A 340 -23.46 3.78 5.47
N LEU A 341 -24.22 3.12 4.61
CA LEU A 341 -23.71 2.28 3.53
C LEU A 341 -23.92 3.02 2.20
N ASN A 342 -22.86 3.27 1.46
CA ASN A 342 -22.94 3.83 0.13
C ASN A 342 -22.73 2.72 -0.92
N THR A 343 -23.77 2.42 -1.69
CA THR A 343 -23.75 1.38 -2.74
C THR A 343 -23.50 1.95 -4.14
N THR A 344 -23.33 3.27 -4.26
CA THR A 344 -23.03 3.93 -5.54
C THR A 344 -21.56 3.89 -5.93
N VAL A 345 -20.72 3.47 -4.97
CA VAL A 345 -19.26 3.37 -5.08
C VAL A 345 -18.77 2.02 -4.55
N ASP A 346 -17.52 1.68 -4.79
CA ASP A 346 -16.88 0.57 -4.07
C ASP A 346 -16.70 0.94 -2.60
N PHE A 347 -17.70 0.62 -1.77
CA PHE A 347 -17.75 0.98 -0.36
C PHE A 347 -16.55 0.47 0.45
N THR A 348 -15.76 -0.48 -0.08
CA THR A 348 -14.59 -1.03 0.60
C THR A 348 -13.30 -0.26 0.32
N ASN A 349 -13.30 0.58 -0.72
CA ASN A 349 -12.11 1.24 -1.25
C ASN A 349 -12.30 2.75 -1.54
N GLU A 350 -13.24 3.39 -0.85
CA GLU A 350 -13.52 4.83 -0.99
C GLU A 350 -13.38 5.56 0.35
N SER A 351 -13.28 6.87 0.33
CA SER A 351 -13.09 7.71 1.52
C SER A 351 -14.15 8.81 1.67
N VAL A 352 -14.90 9.13 0.63
CA VAL A 352 -15.86 10.26 0.62
C VAL A 352 -17.00 10.04 1.60
N THR A 353 -17.58 8.81 1.64
CA THR A 353 -18.62 8.48 2.61
C THR A 353 -18.09 8.58 4.05
N ALA A 354 -16.86 8.08 4.30
CA ALA A 354 -16.25 8.15 5.63
C ALA A 354 -15.85 9.59 6.04
N TYR A 355 -15.64 10.49 5.08
CA TYR A 355 -15.40 11.90 5.33
C TYR A 355 -16.65 12.61 5.88
N HIS A 356 -17.82 12.22 5.42
CA HIS A 356 -19.10 12.86 5.82
C HIS A 356 -19.84 12.13 6.94
N HIS A 357 -19.71 10.80 7.02
CA HIS A 357 -20.54 9.93 7.87
C HIS A 357 -19.72 8.83 8.53
N ASN A 358 -20.28 8.19 9.57
CA ASN A 358 -19.77 6.91 10.05
C ASN A 358 -20.07 5.84 8.99
N SER A 359 -19.10 5.50 8.16
CA SER A 359 -19.28 4.56 7.06
C SER A 359 -19.23 3.09 7.52
N ILE A 360 -20.01 2.24 6.87
CA ILE A 360 -19.90 0.77 6.98
C ILE A 360 -18.62 0.26 6.32
N GLY A 361 -18.10 0.98 5.34
CA GLY A 361 -16.92 0.61 4.59
C GLY A 361 -15.76 1.57 4.80
N GLY A 362 -15.11 1.92 3.70
CA GLY A 362 -13.95 2.80 3.64
C GLY A 362 -12.62 2.06 3.49
N TYR A 363 -11.67 2.73 2.85
CA TYR A 363 -10.31 2.22 2.72
C TYR A 363 -9.55 2.38 4.03
N HIS A 364 -9.02 1.28 4.57
CA HIS A 364 -8.13 1.31 5.72
C HIS A 364 -7.06 0.21 5.60
N PRO A 365 -5.74 0.56 5.59
CA PRO A 365 -4.66 -0.41 5.39
C PRO A 365 -4.52 -1.40 6.55
N ALA A 366 -5.01 -1.06 7.76
CA ALA A 366 -4.98 -1.88 8.96
C ALA A 366 -6.38 -2.33 9.40
N LYS A 367 -7.28 -2.64 8.46
CA LYS A 367 -8.62 -3.14 8.73
C LYS A 367 -8.57 -4.42 9.56
N LEU A 368 -9.44 -4.52 10.58
CA LEU A 368 -9.54 -5.72 11.40
C LEU A 368 -10.01 -6.91 10.58
N GLN A 369 -9.33 -8.06 10.70
CA GLN A 369 -9.68 -9.27 9.95
C GLN A 369 -11.13 -9.71 10.22
N ILE A 370 -11.60 -9.64 11.47
CA ILE A 370 -12.99 -9.99 11.81
C ILE A 370 -14.01 -9.13 11.05
N TYR A 371 -13.65 -7.87 10.74
CA TYR A 371 -14.52 -6.98 9.98
C TYR A 371 -14.42 -7.25 8.48
N GLN A 372 -13.23 -7.59 7.97
CA GLN A 372 -13.05 -8.03 6.59
C GLN A 372 -13.82 -9.32 6.31
N ASP A 373 -13.76 -10.30 7.22
CA ASP A 373 -14.55 -11.54 7.11
C ASP A 373 -16.06 -11.24 7.06
N LEU A 374 -16.52 -10.26 7.83
CA LEU A 374 -17.93 -9.83 7.83
C LEU A 374 -18.31 -9.16 6.49
N ILE A 375 -17.41 -8.34 5.93
CA ILE A 375 -17.60 -7.74 4.60
C ILE A 375 -17.76 -8.83 3.55
N GLU A 376 -16.82 -9.77 3.48
CA GLU A 376 -16.78 -10.80 2.45
C GLU A 376 -17.93 -11.80 2.52
N ASN A 377 -18.34 -12.16 3.74
CA ASN A 377 -19.32 -13.25 3.93
C ASN A 377 -20.74 -12.77 4.18
N GLN A 378 -20.95 -11.50 4.54
CA GLN A 378 -22.27 -10.99 4.94
C GLN A 378 -22.63 -9.65 4.27
N ILE A 379 -21.82 -8.60 4.44
CA ILE A 379 -22.13 -7.26 3.93
C ILE A 379 -22.15 -7.26 2.41
N GLY A 380 -21.16 -7.88 1.75
CA GLY A 380 -21.07 -8.00 0.30
C GLY A 380 -22.21 -8.84 -0.32
N ARG A 381 -22.95 -9.58 0.50
CA ARG A 381 -24.18 -10.31 0.10
C ARG A 381 -25.45 -9.56 0.45
N ASN A 382 -25.35 -8.32 0.92
CA ASN A 382 -26.47 -7.49 1.36
C ASN A 382 -27.32 -8.13 2.46
N ASN A 383 -26.69 -8.86 3.42
CA ASN A 383 -27.43 -9.42 4.55
C ASN A 383 -27.99 -8.29 5.42
N ILE A 384 -29.30 -8.06 5.31
CA ILE A 384 -29.98 -6.96 5.98
C ILE A 384 -29.93 -7.08 7.52
N GLN A 385 -29.93 -8.29 8.08
CA GLN A 385 -29.81 -8.49 9.53
C GLN A 385 -28.44 -8.01 10.04
N VAL A 386 -27.40 -8.24 9.26
CA VAL A 386 -26.04 -7.77 9.59
C VAL A 386 -25.93 -6.25 9.44
N LEU A 387 -26.52 -5.66 8.41
CA LEU A 387 -26.60 -4.21 8.27
C LEU A 387 -27.38 -3.57 9.44
N ASN A 388 -28.48 -4.21 9.86
CA ASN A 388 -29.29 -3.75 10.98
C ASN A 388 -28.50 -3.77 12.32
N MET A 389 -27.78 -4.86 12.63
CA MET A 389 -26.97 -4.97 13.83
C MET A 389 -25.77 -4.01 13.83
N LEU A 390 -25.27 -3.61 12.65
CA LEU A 390 -24.23 -2.61 12.48
C LEU A 390 -24.78 -1.17 12.59
N ASN A 391 -26.08 -1.01 12.93
CA ASN A 391 -26.75 0.28 13.00
C ASN A 391 -26.70 1.07 11.69
N THR A 392 -26.84 0.38 10.54
CA THR A 392 -26.90 1.00 9.21
C THR A 392 -28.27 1.64 9.01
N LYS A 393 -28.40 2.90 9.42
CA LYS A 393 -29.69 3.63 9.37
C LYS A 393 -29.98 4.22 7.99
N TYR A 394 -28.94 4.53 7.22
CA TYR A 394 -29.07 5.08 5.86
C TYR A 394 -28.27 4.27 4.86
N ILE A 395 -28.86 4.10 3.67
CA ILE A 395 -28.23 3.48 2.51
C ILE A 395 -28.30 4.50 1.37
N ILE A 396 -27.14 4.88 0.82
CA ILE A 396 -27.08 5.72 -0.37
C ILE A 396 -27.12 4.80 -1.60
N VAL A 397 -28.11 5.01 -2.45
CA VAL A 397 -28.34 4.23 -3.68
C VAL A 397 -28.39 5.16 -4.89
N GLN A 398 -28.17 4.62 -6.08
CA GLN A 398 -28.33 5.37 -7.31
C GLN A 398 -29.82 5.45 -7.66
N ASN A 399 -30.31 6.68 -7.93
CA ASN A 399 -31.68 6.88 -8.41
C ASN A 399 -31.80 6.32 -9.85
N PRO A 400 -32.70 5.37 -10.12
CA PRO A 400 -32.83 4.77 -11.46
C PRO A 400 -33.24 5.75 -12.56
N GLN A 401 -33.86 6.88 -12.20
CA GLN A 401 -34.39 7.83 -13.17
C GLN A 401 -33.34 8.83 -13.68
N ASN A 402 -32.41 9.25 -12.82
CA ASN A 402 -31.45 10.30 -13.16
C ASN A 402 -30.00 9.97 -12.79
N GLY A 403 -29.74 8.78 -12.23
CA GLY A 403 -28.41 8.33 -11.85
C GLY A 403 -27.80 9.04 -10.64
N GLN A 404 -28.52 9.97 -9.98
CA GLN A 404 -27.97 10.71 -8.84
C GLN A 404 -28.05 9.89 -7.53
N PRO A 405 -27.08 10.07 -6.61
CA PRO A 405 -27.14 9.46 -5.29
C PRO A 405 -28.35 9.95 -4.49
N VAL A 406 -29.12 9.01 -3.91
CA VAL A 406 -30.24 9.32 -3.01
C VAL A 406 -30.14 8.51 -1.73
N ALA A 407 -30.51 9.13 -0.61
CA ALA A 407 -30.49 8.47 0.68
C ALA A 407 -31.83 7.73 0.93
N GLN A 408 -31.73 6.47 1.29
CA GLN A 408 -32.85 5.65 1.74
C GLN A 408 -32.69 5.34 3.22
N MET A 409 -33.74 5.57 4.01
CA MET A 409 -33.76 5.22 5.41
C MET A 409 -34.04 3.73 5.58
N ASN A 410 -33.24 3.06 6.40
CA ASN A 410 -33.46 1.69 6.84
C ASN A 410 -34.16 1.68 8.21
N PRO A 411 -35.45 1.46 8.30
CA PRO A 411 -36.18 1.45 9.58
C PRO A 411 -35.85 0.22 10.42
N GLY A 412 -35.20 -0.79 9.85
CA GLY A 412 -34.78 -2.02 10.54
C GLY A 412 -33.51 -1.90 11.35
N ALA A 413 -32.77 -0.78 11.30
CA ALA A 413 -31.54 -0.59 12.07
C ALA A 413 -31.79 -0.74 13.57
N PHE A 414 -30.91 -1.50 14.29
CA PHE A 414 -31.15 -1.82 15.70
C PHE A 414 -30.79 -0.70 16.66
N GLY A 415 -30.14 0.34 16.18
CA GLY A 415 -29.58 1.41 17.00
C GLY A 415 -28.17 1.08 17.51
N PRO A 416 -27.58 2.00 18.33
CA PRO A 416 -26.22 1.84 18.83
C PRO A 416 -26.07 0.72 19.87
N VAL A 417 -27.17 0.32 20.52
CA VAL A 417 -27.20 -0.71 21.55
C VAL A 417 -28.62 -1.26 21.71
N TRP A 418 -28.76 -2.53 22.04
CA TRP A 418 -30.05 -3.16 22.36
C TRP A 418 -29.88 -4.35 23.30
N PHE A 419 -30.94 -4.69 24.02
CA PHE A 419 -31.05 -5.94 24.77
C PHE A 419 -31.57 -7.07 23.92
N VAL A 420 -31.06 -8.29 24.13
CA VAL A 420 -31.56 -9.51 23.48
C VAL A 420 -32.35 -10.36 24.46
N LYS A 421 -33.30 -11.15 23.93
CA LYS A 421 -34.15 -12.06 24.72
C LYS A 421 -33.48 -13.40 24.98
N GLY A 422 -32.47 -13.77 24.18
CA GLY A 422 -31.78 -15.05 24.31
C GLY A 422 -30.40 -15.05 23.70
N ILE A 423 -29.64 -16.11 23.99
CA ILE A 423 -28.30 -16.32 23.47
C ILE A 423 -28.22 -17.69 22.81
N LYS A 424 -27.80 -17.73 21.56
CA LYS A 424 -27.49 -18.95 20.81
C LYS A 424 -25.99 -19.21 20.91
N TYR A 425 -25.64 -20.32 21.54
CA TYR A 425 -24.24 -20.73 21.65
C TYR A 425 -23.85 -21.58 20.44
N VAL A 426 -22.65 -21.31 19.90
CA VAL A 426 -22.05 -22.00 18.75
C VAL A 426 -20.62 -22.44 19.09
N ALA A 427 -20.07 -23.43 18.40
CA ALA A 427 -18.78 -24.01 18.74
C ALA A 427 -17.61 -23.07 18.39
N ASP A 428 -17.65 -22.47 17.21
CA ASP A 428 -16.54 -21.69 16.66
C ASP A 428 -16.99 -20.49 15.82
N GLY A 429 -16.00 -19.75 15.25
CA GLY A 429 -16.27 -18.57 14.42
C GLY A 429 -16.93 -18.88 13.08
N LYS A 430 -16.76 -20.09 12.53
CA LYS A 430 -17.40 -20.50 11.28
C LYS A 430 -18.90 -20.73 11.49
N GLU A 431 -19.25 -21.40 12.58
CA GLU A 431 -20.65 -21.58 12.95
C GLU A 431 -21.30 -20.25 13.36
N GLU A 432 -20.53 -19.37 14.06
CA GLU A 432 -20.99 -18.02 14.40
C GLU A 432 -21.33 -17.22 13.15
N MET A 433 -20.43 -17.19 12.15
CA MET A 433 -20.66 -16.49 10.87
C MET A 433 -21.90 -17.05 10.13
N LYS A 434 -22.03 -18.39 10.06
CA LYS A 434 -23.18 -19.05 9.42
C LYS A 434 -24.49 -18.78 10.15
N ALA A 435 -24.44 -18.69 11.49
CA ALA A 435 -25.63 -18.43 12.28
C ALA A 435 -26.25 -17.04 12.05
N LEU A 436 -25.43 -16.06 11.57
CA LEU A 436 -25.92 -14.73 11.21
C LEU A 436 -26.96 -14.75 10.07
N ASP A 437 -26.90 -15.76 9.19
CA ASP A 437 -27.84 -15.89 8.06
C ASP A 437 -29.26 -16.30 8.50
N SER A 438 -29.39 -17.01 9.63
CA SER A 438 -30.65 -17.68 10.03
C SER A 438 -31.18 -17.24 11.39
N THR A 439 -30.44 -16.38 12.14
CA THR A 439 -30.84 -15.96 13.48
C THR A 439 -31.46 -14.56 13.44
N ASN A 440 -32.59 -14.38 14.12
CA ASN A 440 -33.12 -13.04 14.37
C ASN A 440 -32.19 -12.31 15.38
N LEU A 441 -31.25 -11.51 14.84
CA LEU A 441 -30.22 -10.85 15.62
C LEU A 441 -30.77 -9.70 16.52
N ARG A 442 -32.01 -9.29 16.33
CA ARG A 442 -32.70 -8.35 17.22
C ARG A 442 -33.03 -9.00 18.56
N ASP A 443 -33.46 -10.26 18.54
CA ASP A 443 -33.93 -10.98 19.71
C ASP A 443 -32.90 -11.95 20.29
N THR A 444 -31.93 -12.41 19.48
CA THR A 444 -31.00 -13.47 19.86
C THR A 444 -29.57 -13.10 19.51
N ALA A 445 -28.69 -13.05 20.49
CA ALA A 445 -27.26 -12.90 20.29
C ALA A 445 -26.62 -14.24 19.94
N VAL A 446 -25.69 -14.27 18.98
CA VAL A 446 -24.87 -15.45 18.66
C VAL A 446 -23.51 -15.29 19.37
N VAL A 447 -23.15 -16.27 20.21
CA VAL A 447 -21.94 -16.24 21.03
C VAL A 447 -21.21 -17.58 20.98
N GLN A 448 -19.90 -17.57 20.86
CA GLN A 448 -19.11 -18.79 20.92
C GLN A 448 -19.14 -19.40 22.35
N THR A 449 -19.22 -20.71 22.45
CA THR A 449 -19.31 -21.45 23.72
C THR A 449 -18.15 -21.11 24.69
N LYS A 450 -16.98 -20.76 24.18
CA LYS A 450 -15.83 -20.35 25.01
C LYS A 450 -16.08 -19.10 25.86
N PHE A 451 -17.05 -18.26 25.48
CA PHE A 451 -17.42 -17.07 26.25
C PHE A 451 -18.56 -17.30 27.23
N LYS A 452 -19.13 -18.52 27.28
CA LYS A 452 -20.30 -18.83 28.10
C LYS A 452 -20.06 -18.55 29.60
N SER A 453 -18.84 -18.80 30.08
CA SER A 453 -18.48 -18.53 31.49
C SER A 453 -18.48 -17.05 31.88
N LEU A 454 -18.38 -16.14 30.90
CA LEU A 454 -18.44 -14.69 31.11
C LEU A 454 -19.89 -14.17 31.26
N ILE A 455 -20.88 -15.02 31.00
CA ILE A 455 -22.29 -14.70 31.06
C ILE A 455 -22.91 -15.49 32.20
N ALA A 456 -22.92 -14.86 33.39
CA ALA A 456 -23.32 -15.54 34.62
C ALA A 456 -24.79 -16.01 34.59
N ASN A 457 -25.68 -15.24 33.97
CA ASN A 457 -27.10 -15.54 33.86
C ASN A 457 -27.61 -15.34 32.44
N GLN A 458 -28.53 -16.18 32.00
CA GLN A 458 -29.24 -15.96 30.75
C GLN A 458 -30.11 -14.69 30.85
N PRO A 459 -30.24 -13.91 29.78
CA PRO A 459 -31.12 -12.76 29.77
C PRO A 459 -32.58 -13.23 30.01
N VAL A 460 -33.29 -12.46 30.79
CA VAL A 460 -34.72 -12.69 31.04
C VAL A 460 -35.51 -11.64 30.27
N ALA A 461 -36.52 -12.06 29.52
CA ALA A 461 -37.35 -11.14 28.77
C ALA A 461 -37.98 -10.09 29.70
N ASP A 462 -37.72 -8.82 29.45
CA ASP A 462 -38.20 -7.68 30.20
C ASP A 462 -38.61 -6.59 29.20
N SER A 463 -39.93 -6.38 29.08
CA SER A 463 -40.50 -5.39 28.16
C SER A 463 -40.29 -3.95 28.63
N THR A 464 -39.87 -3.75 29.87
CA THR A 464 -39.58 -2.44 30.43
C THR A 464 -38.12 -2.07 30.38
N ALA A 465 -37.25 -3.04 30.02
CA ALA A 465 -35.82 -2.82 29.94
C ALA A 465 -35.48 -1.82 28.83
N SER A 466 -34.67 -0.86 29.18
CA SER A 466 -34.17 0.18 28.28
C SER A 466 -32.66 0.34 28.38
N ILE A 467 -32.02 0.61 27.27
CA ILE A 467 -30.61 0.99 27.21
C ILE A 467 -30.42 2.02 26.10
N GLN A 468 -29.64 3.06 26.38
CA GLN A 468 -29.44 4.15 25.43
C GLN A 468 -27.99 4.62 25.44
N LEU A 469 -27.53 5.09 24.27
CA LEU A 469 -26.25 5.79 24.12
C LEU A 469 -26.39 7.21 24.66
N ILE A 470 -25.47 7.60 25.55
CA ILE A 470 -25.43 8.97 26.11
C ILE A 470 -24.37 9.79 25.40
N GLU A 471 -23.18 9.22 25.19
CA GLU A 471 -22.06 9.89 24.56
C GLU A 471 -21.20 8.88 23.80
N ASN A 472 -20.77 9.25 22.59
CA ASN A 472 -19.79 8.48 21.81
C ASN A 472 -18.64 9.40 21.40
N LYS A 473 -17.47 9.19 22.03
CA LYS A 473 -16.18 9.79 21.66
C LYS A 473 -15.26 8.71 21.13
N ASN A 474 -14.14 9.11 20.54
CA ASN A 474 -13.19 8.18 19.93
C ASN A 474 -12.62 7.15 20.91
N ASP A 475 -12.47 7.54 22.17
CA ASP A 475 -11.81 6.76 23.23
C ASP A 475 -12.73 6.45 24.42
N ILE A 476 -13.90 7.08 24.51
CA ILE A 476 -14.88 6.88 25.59
C ILE A 476 -16.29 6.80 25.00
N ILE A 477 -17.03 5.75 25.38
CA ILE A 477 -18.44 5.59 24.99
C ILE A 477 -19.25 5.31 26.24
N ASN A 478 -20.28 6.12 26.50
CA ASN A 478 -21.14 6.07 27.68
C ASN A 478 -22.56 5.66 27.31
N TYR A 479 -23.10 4.71 28.07
CA TYR A 479 -24.49 4.26 27.97
C TYR A 479 -25.15 4.28 29.34
N GLU A 480 -26.47 4.38 29.33
CA GLU A 480 -27.32 4.19 30.53
C GLU A 480 -28.31 3.08 30.27
N SER A 481 -28.49 2.22 31.27
CA SER A 481 -29.45 1.12 31.23
C SER A 481 -30.39 1.14 32.43
N ASN A 482 -31.61 0.62 32.23
CA ASN A 482 -32.58 0.39 33.30
C ASN A 482 -33.36 -0.88 32.96
N ALA A 483 -33.33 -1.88 33.84
CA ALA A 483 -34.03 -3.17 33.65
C ALA A 483 -34.43 -3.77 34.98
N ALA A 484 -35.61 -4.42 35.04
CA ALA A 484 -36.08 -5.11 36.24
C ALA A 484 -35.39 -6.45 36.47
N SER A 485 -34.76 -7.03 35.42
CA SER A 485 -34.08 -8.32 35.45
C SER A 485 -32.70 -8.23 34.77
N ASN A 486 -31.87 -9.25 35.00
CA ASN A 486 -30.57 -9.36 34.33
C ASN A 486 -30.76 -9.42 32.80
N GLN A 487 -29.97 -8.67 32.08
CA GLN A 487 -30.04 -8.52 30.64
C GLN A 487 -28.69 -8.87 29.96
N PHE A 488 -28.74 -9.11 28.66
CA PHE A 488 -27.54 -9.14 27.83
C PHE A 488 -27.66 -8.06 26.76
N ALA A 489 -26.76 -7.08 26.82
CA ALA A 489 -26.71 -5.97 25.87
C ALA A 489 -25.75 -6.29 24.72
N VAL A 490 -26.18 -5.99 23.49
CA VAL A 490 -25.33 -6.02 22.29
C VAL A 490 -25.12 -4.58 21.81
N PHE A 491 -23.88 -4.23 21.58
CA PHE A 491 -23.46 -2.89 21.16
C PHE A 491 -23.02 -2.94 19.70
N SER A 492 -23.49 -2.01 18.89
CA SER A 492 -23.07 -1.85 17.49
C SER A 492 -21.62 -1.38 17.36
N GLU A 493 -20.72 -1.86 18.22
CA GLU A 493 -19.32 -1.51 18.24
C GLU A 493 -18.46 -2.75 17.98
N VAL A 494 -17.41 -2.57 17.14
CA VAL A 494 -16.54 -3.69 16.76
C VAL A 494 -15.75 -4.19 17.96
N TYR A 495 -15.76 -5.51 18.15
CA TYR A 495 -15.00 -6.18 19.19
C TYR A 495 -13.49 -6.09 18.92
N TYR A 496 -12.76 -5.48 19.85
CA TYR A 496 -11.32 -5.35 19.81
C TYR A 496 -10.75 -5.36 21.22
N THR A 497 -10.00 -6.40 21.56
CA THR A 497 -9.52 -6.60 22.95
C THR A 497 -8.27 -5.82 23.31
N ALA A 498 -7.52 -5.36 22.32
CA ALA A 498 -6.22 -4.71 22.57
C ALA A 498 -6.37 -3.22 22.96
N GLY A 499 -7.25 -2.91 23.89
CA GLY A 499 -7.37 -1.55 24.43
C GLY A 499 -8.72 -1.21 24.99
N TRP A 500 -9.82 -1.74 24.45
CA TRP A 500 -11.15 -1.48 25.00
C TRP A 500 -11.39 -2.22 26.31
N ASN A 501 -11.74 -1.48 27.36
CA ASN A 501 -12.19 -1.96 28.65
C ASN A 501 -13.65 -1.51 28.86
N ALA A 502 -14.46 -2.37 29.50
CA ALA A 502 -15.82 -2.03 29.89
C ALA A 502 -15.94 -1.88 31.39
N PHE A 503 -16.78 -0.96 31.84
CA PHE A 503 -17.10 -0.72 33.24
C PHE A 503 -18.60 -0.58 33.39
N ILE A 504 -19.15 -1.17 34.47
CA ILE A 504 -20.52 -0.98 34.91
C ILE A 504 -20.43 -0.33 36.30
N ASP A 505 -20.94 0.87 36.46
CA ASP A 505 -20.84 1.69 37.69
C ASP A 505 -19.40 1.79 38.22
N GLY A 506 -18.44 1.96 37.32
CA GLY A 506 -17.02 2.04 37.62
C GLY A 506 -16.32 0.70 37.91
N LYS A 507 -17.05 -0.42 37.97
CA LYS A 507 -16.47 -1.76 38.16
C LYS A 507 -16.20 -2.39 36.82
N LYS A 508 -15.00 -2.97 36.61
CA LYS A 508 -14.62 -3.62 35.40
C LYS A 508 -15.56 -4.79 35.03
N ALA A 509 -16.02 -4.83 33.80
CA ALA A 509 -16.87 -5.88 33.24
C ALA A 509 -16.17 -6.52 32.03
N GLU A 510 -16.41 -7.82 31.82
CA GLU A 510 -15.82 -8.55 30.72
C GLU A 510 -16.61 -8.40 29.43
N ILE A 511 -15.94 -7.97 28.36
CA ILE A 511 -16.55 -7.82 27.03
C ILE A 511 -16.64 -9.18 26.34
N VAL A 512 -17.86 -9.57 25.97
CA VAL A 512 -18.14 -10.80 25.22
C VAL A 512 -18.13 -10.52 23.73
N LYS A 513 -17.38 -11.30 22.96
CA LYS A 513 -17.49 -11.25 21.50
C LYS A 513 -18.84 -11.84 21.08
N THR A 514 -19.61 -11.07 20.33
CA THR A 514 -21.00 -11.35 20.02
C THR A 514 -21.27 -11.10 18.52
N ASN A 515 -22.12 -11.89 17.91
CA ASN A 515 -22.52 -11.73 16.51
C ASN A 515 -21.30 -11.60 15.57
N TYR A 516 -20.28 -12.41 15.82
CA TYR A 516 -19.00 -12.49 15.11
C TYR A 516 -18.07 -11.28 15.33
N ALA A 517 -18.59 -10.05 15.28
CA ALA A 517 -17.75 -8.85 15.27
C ALA A 517 -18.14 -7.78 16.30
N LEU A 518 -19.21 -7.96 17.06
CA LEU A 518 -19.73 -6.96 17.97
C LEU A 518 -19.34 -7.22 19.44
N ARG A 519 -19.57 -6.22 20.30
CA ARG A 519 -19.38 -6.30 21.75
C ARG A 519 -20.69 -6.66 22.43
N GLY A 520 -20.62 -7.54 23.41
CA GLY A 520 -21.73 -7.87 24.30
C GLY A 520 -21.33 -7.69 25.77
N LEU A 521 -22.28 -7.37 26.64
CA LEU A 521 -22.12 -7.32 28.09
C LEU A 521 -23.31 -7.95 28.81
N ALA A 522 -23.03 -8.71 29.86
CA ALA A 522 -24.04 -9.09 30.85
C ALA A 522 -24.28 -7.87 31.77
N VAL A 523 -25.52 -7.36 31.77
CA VAL A 523 -25.92 -6.19 32.55
C VAL A 523 -26.83 -6.64 33.67
N PRO A 524 -26.53 -6.35 34.96
CA PRO A 524 -27.40 -6.68 36.10
C PRO A 524 -28.75 -5.97 36.03
N ALA A 525 -29.69 -6.46 36.83
CA ALA A 525 -30.95 -5.74 37.09
C ALA A 525 -30.70 -4.43 37.83
N GLY A 526 -31.42 -3.36 37.46
CA GLY A 526 -31.26 -2.04 38.03
C GLY A 526 -30.99 -0.94 37.01
N LYS A 527 -30.68 0.24 37.52
CA LYS A 527 -30.14 1.36 36.72
C LYS A 527 -28.64 1.36 36.79
N HIS A 528 -27.98 1.35 35.62
CA HIS A 528 -26.54 1.28 35.56
C HIS A 528 -25.97 2.25 34.53
N LYS A 529 -24.79 2.80 34.86
CA LYS A 529 -23.93 3.50 33.90
C LYS A 529 -22.90 2.52 33.32
N ILE A 530 -22.87 2.40 32.02
CA ILE A 530 -21.95 1.53 31.29
C ILE A 530 -20.98 2.42 30.54
N GLU A 531 -19.69 2.19 30.74
CA GLU A 531 -18.63 2.96 30.10
C GLU A 531 -17.65 2.03 29.40
N PHE A 532 -17.33 2.33 28.13
CA PHE A 532 -16.20 1.74 27.44
C PHE A 532 -15.08 2.76 27.35
N ARG A 533 -13.84 2.36 27.70
CA ARG A 533 -12.62 3.18 27.58
C ARG A 533 -11.59 2.48 26.71
N PHE A 534 -10.98 3.24 25.80
CA PHE A 534 -9.90 2.75 24.97
C PHE A 534 -8.55 3.11 25.59
N GLU A 535 -7.89 2.13 26.22
CA GLU A 535 -6.64 2.31 26.98
C GLU A 535 -5.59 1.27 26.56
N PRO A 536 -5.06 1.32 25.32
CA PRO A 536 -4.11 0.33 24.84
C PRO A 536 -2.75 0.49 25.52
N LYS A 537 -2.34 -0.53 26.28
CA LYS A 537 -1.02 -0.54 26.96
C LYS A 537 0.15 -0.44 25.99
N SER A 538 0.02 -1.03 24.80
CA SER A 538 1.03 -0.98 23.74
C SER A 538 1.28 0.44 23.24
N TYR A 539 0.24 1.28 23.18
CA TYR A 539 0.38 2.68 22.79
C TYR A 539 1.21 3.45 23.81
N LYS A 540 0.86 3.35 25.11
CA LYS A 540 1.61 4.04 26.18
C LYS A 540 3.08 3.62 26.22
N LEU A 541 3.35 2.34 26.07
CA LEU A 541 4.73 1.83 26.00
C LEU A 541 5.47 2.34 24.76
N GLY A 542 4.81 2.29 23.59
CA GLY A 542 5.38 2.76 22.33
C GLY A 542 5.68 4.26 22.36
N ASP A 543 4.78 5.06 22.90
CA ASP A 543 4.96 6.51 23.06
C ASP A 543 6.16 6.85 23.97
N THR A 544 6.28 6.16 25.10
CA THR A 544 7.42 6.31 26.01
C THR A 544 8.74 5.93 25.33
N LEU A 545 8.77 4.79 24.62
CA LEU A 545 9.96 4.35 23.88
C LEU A 545 10.34 5.33 22.77
N ASN A 546 9.35 5.85 22.05
CA ASN A 546 9.57 6.86 21.02
C ASN A 546 10.17 8.14 21.59
N LEU A 547 9.62 8.65 22.70
CA LEU A 547 10.16 9.84 23.38
C LEU A 547 11.61 9.64 23.82
N VAL A 548 11.91 8.53 24.50
CA VAL A 548 13.28 8.21 24.97
C VAL A 548 14.23 8.09 23.78
N SER A 549 13.85 7.37 22.73
CA SER A 549 14.67 7.21 21.53
C SER A 549 14.94 8.55 20.83
N SER A 550 13.92 9.40 20.73
CA SER A 550 14.07 10.74 20.14
C SER A 550 15.04 11.61 20.93
N ILE A 551 14.93 11.61 22.25
CA ILE A 551 15.88 12.35 23.12
C ILE A 551 17.30 11.83 22.91
N LEU A 552 17.52 10.51 22.85
CA LEU A 552 18.85 9.93 22.62
C LEU A 552 19.41 10.34 21.26
N VAL A 553 18.61 10.32 20.21
CA VAL A 553 19.03 10.77 18.87
C VAL A 553 19.45 12.24 18.89
N TYR A 554 18.66 13.13 19.51
CA TYR A 554 19.03 14.53 19.64
C TYR A 554 20.33 14.72 20.43
N LEU A 555 20.51 14.00 21.53
CA LEU A 555 21.76 14.07 22.31
C LEU A 555 22.97 13.64 21.48
N ILE A 556 22.86 12.58 20.67
CA ILE A 556 23.93 12.13 19.78
C ILE A 556 24.23 13.18 18.71
N VAL A 557 23.20 13.75 18.07
CA VAL A 557 23.36 14.79 17.03
C VAL A 557 24.01 16.04 17.60
N PHE A 558 23.47 16.58 18.70
CA PHE A 558 24.05 17.78 19.33
C PHE A 558 25.43 17.53 19.91
N GLY A 559 25.67 16.36 20.50
CA GLY A 559 27.01 15.95 20.95
C GLY A 559 27.99 15.87 19.80
N GLY A 560 27.59 15.30 18.67
CA GLY A 560 28.41 15.24 17.45
C GLY A 560 28.71 16.63 16.87
N LEU A 561 27.71 17.49 16.78
CA LEU A 561 27.89 18.89 16.35
C LEU A 561 28.81 19.69 17.28
N PHE A 562 28.64 19.52 18.59
CA PHE A 562 29.49 20.15 19.58
C PHE A 562 30.94 19.68 19.47
N MET A 563 31.19 18.38 19.31
CA MET A 563 32.53 17.84 19.08
C MET A 563 33.15 18.36 17.79
N ALA A 564 32.40 18.39 16.68
CA ALA A 564 32.86 18.95 15.41
C ALA A 564 33.22 20.44 15.53
N TRP A 565 32.38 21.23 16.21
CA TRP A 565 32.68 22.65 16.49
C TRP A 565 33.91 22.84 17.34
N LYS A 566 34.11 22.02 18.38
CA LYS A 566 35.30 22.07 19.23
C LYS A 566 36.55 21.73 18.44
N THR A 567 36.51 20.72 17.58
CA THR A 567 37.65 20.29 16.74
C THR A 567 37.99 21.37 15.70
N SER A 568 36.98 22.01 15.10
CA SER A 568 37.22 23.10 14.13
C SER A 568 37.85 24.36 14.73
N LYS A 569 37.76 24.57 16.03
CA LYS A 569 38.45 25.68 16.73
C LYS A 569 39.89 25.35 17.13
N GLN A 570 40.29 24.09 17.04
CA GLN A 570 41.66 23.63 17.37
C GLN A 570 42.54 23.44 16.13
N ALA A 571 41.95 23.44 14.94
CA ALA A 571 42.58 23.46 13.63
C ALA A 571 42.65 24.90 13.09
#